data_ef8843aa82a39c308025c9caa7f1060e
#
_entry.id   ef8843aa82a39c308025c9caa7f1060e
#
_cell.length_a   1.000
_cell.length_b   1.000
_cell.length_c   1.000
_cell.angle_alpha   90.00
_cell.angle_beta   90.00
_cell.angle_gamma   90.00
#
_symmetry.space_group_name_H-M   'P 1'
#
loop_
_entity.id
_entity.type
_entity.pdbx_description
1 polymer ?
#
loop_
_entity_poly.entity_id
_entity_poly.type
_entity_poly.pdbx_seq_one_letter_code
_entity_poly.pdbx_strand_id
1 'polypeptide(L)'
;MKIVTHSGTFHADDVFASVVLCAALGDFDFIRTRDTTLITTADLVFDVGGVYDPEMGRYDHHMRELPRRSDGTPYSSVGLIWRDYGRAALPRLVPGIDSKMLEPVWQDIDTGLILTIDQADNGVSPTSPGHLSLLIEAFNPTWDSTQSYDDAFQEAAGFANGILVRACRQAHAEASAMALVLAAARSARDPRMIVLDRKLPWEKAVFEGGLQELLFVIYPNEDGSAWYCRTIPPEPGSFGQRLSLPEAWRGLQEEAFSKAAGIEDGVFCHPSGFICGARSQASVVRLAERAIAVGRQMETI
;
A
#
# COMPACT_ATOMS: atom_id res chain seq x y z
N MET A 1 7.43 -15.62 27.55
CA MET A 1 8.46 -15.25 26.55
C MET A 1 8.91 -13.84 26.85
N LYS A 2 10.22 -13.62 26.95
CA LYS A 2 10.82 -12.31 27.22
C LYS A 2 11.43 -11.75 25.95
N ILE A 3 10.99 -10.56 25.52
CA ILE A 3 11.49 -9.87 24.32
C ILE A 3 12.17 -8.57 24.75
N VAL A 4 13.36 -8.32 24.21
CA VAL A 4 14.20 -7.18 24.59
C VAL A 4 14.56 -6.35 23.36
N THR A 5 14.49 -5.02 23.50
CA THR A 5 15.12 -4.04 22.64
C THR A 5 15.85 -2.98 23.44
N HIS A 6 16.54 -2.03 22.78
CA HIS A 6 17.27 -0.98 23.48
C HIS A 6 16.36 0.02 24.21
N SER A 7 16.87 0.65 25.24
CA SER A 7 16.24 1.78 25.95
C SER A 7 16.73 3.13 25.42
N GLY A 8 16.02 4.20 25.77
CA GLY A 8 16.32 5.57 25.35
C GLY A 8 15.62 5.93 24.05
N THR A 9 16.23 6.81 23.26
CA THR A 9 15.72 7.23 21.95
C THR A 9 15.40 6.03 21.06
N PHE A 10 14.26 6.06 20.40
CA PHE A 10 13.78 4.99 19.51
C PHE A 10 13.59 5.52 18.10
N HIS A 11 13.57 4.60 17.12
CA HIS A 11 13.41 4.86 15.71
C HIS A 11 12.18 4.13 15.14
N ALA A 12 11.96 4.24 13.83
CA ALA A 12 10.82 3.57 13.24
C ALA A 12 10.98 2.04 13.20
N ASP A 13 12.20 1.55 13.07
CA ASP A 13 12.46 0.13 12.90
C ASP A 13 12.22 -0.65 14.19
N ASP A 14 12.70 -0.20 15.35
CA ASP A 14 12.43 -0.87 16.63
C ASP A 14 10.95 -0.76 17.03
N VAL A 15 10.28 0.39 16.75
CA VAL A 15 8.86 0.55 17.01
C VAL A 15 8.03 -0.39 16.15
N PHE A 16 8.25 -0.44 14.83
CA PHE A 16 7.51 -1.35 13.93
C PHE A 16 7.84 -2.82 14.19
N ALA A 17 9.10 -3.16 14.54
CA ALA A 17 9.48 -4.52 14.93
C ALA A 17 8.67 -5.00 16.14
N SER A 18 8.50 -4.16 17.16
CA SER A 18 7.67 -4.49 18.34
C SER A 18 6.22 -4.78 17.97
N VAL A 19 5.64 -3.98 17.06
CA VAL A 19 4.26 -4.16 16.57
C VAL A 19 4.10 -5.47 15.79
N VAL A 20 5.05 -5.80 14.91
CA VAL A 20 5.04 -7.06 14.16
C VAL A 20 5.12 -8.26 15.11
N LEU A 21 6.02 -8.22 16.08
CA LEU A 21 6.17 -9.28 17.07
C LEU A 21 4.90 -9.45 17.94
N CYS A 22 4.28 -8.35 18.36
CA CYS A 22 3.01 -8.39 19.08
C CYS A 22 1.91 -9.04 18.24
N ALA A 23 1.82 -8.71 16.96
CA ALA A 23 0.87 -9.33 16.04
C ALA A 23 1.16 -10.81 15.77
N ALA A 24 2.43 -11.21 15.70
CA ALA A 24 2.82 -12.58 15.40
C ALA A 24 2.69 -13.51 16.62
N LEU A 25 3.16 -13.07 17.79
CA LEU A 25 3.37 -13.91 18.97
C LEU A 25 2.28 -13.72 20.05
N GLY A 26 1.56 -12.60 20.04
CA GLY A 26 0.60 -12.26 21.12
C GLY A 26 1.28 -11.56 22.29
N ASP A 27 0.80 -11.86 23.50
CA ASP A 27 1.30 -11.24 24.70
C ASP A 27 2.66 -11.81 25.11
N PHE A 28 3.58 -10.91 25.46
CA PHE A 28 4.92 -11.25 25.94
C PHE A 28 5.42 -10.20 26.94
N ASP A 29 6.43 -10.55 27.71
CA ASP A 29 7.14 -9.64 28.60
C ASP A 29 8.12 -8.79 27.79
N PHE A 30 7.78 -7.50 27.56
CA PHE A 30 8.55 -6.59 26.73
C PHE A 30 9.40 -5.66 27.58
N ILE A 31 10.70 -5.65 27.34
CA ILE A 31 11.67 -4.88 28.13
C ILE A 31 12.53 -4.03 27.17
N ARG A 32 12.60 -2.73 27.43
CA ARG A 32 13.56 -1.83 26.80
C ARG A 32 14.75 -1.61 27.73
N THR A 33 15.94 -2.07 27.29
CA THR A 33 17.12 -2.03 28.15
C THR A 33 18.43 -2.09 27.37
N ARG A 34 19.53 -1.67 27.98
CA ARG A 34 20.91 -1.90 27.50
C ARG A 34 21.70 -2.76 28.49
N ASP A 35 21.04 -3.37 29.48
CA ASP A 35 21.67 -4.31 30.41
C ASP A 35 22.02 -5.62 29.66
N THR A 36 23.30 -5.91 29.57
CA THR A 36 23.82 -7.07 28.85
C THR A 36 23.36 -8.40 29.43
N THR A 37 23.06 -8.47 30.74
CA THR A 37 22.54 -9.68 31.39
C THR A 37 21.10 -9.97 30.88
N LEU A 38 20.26 -8.94 30.82
CA LEU A 38 18.89 -9.05 30.34
C LEU A 38 18.86 -9.37 28.84
N ILE A 39 19.73 -8.73 28.05
CA ILE A 39 19.88 -8.99 26.59
C ILE A 39 20.30 -10.45 26.35
N THR A 40 21.30 -10.94 27.10
CA THR A 40 21.83 -12.30 26.89
C THR A 40 20.82 -13.39 27.29
N THR A 41 19.98 -13.15 28.28
CA THR A 41 19.04 -14.12 28.84
C THR A 41 17.62 -14.04 28.21
N ALA A 42 17.36 -13.10 27.34
CA ALA A 42 16.07 -12.95 26.68
C ALA A 42 15.83 -14.03 25.62
N ASP A 43 14.57 -14.40 25.44
CA ASP A 43 14.16 -15.36 24.42
C ASP A 43 14.30 -14.78 22.99
N LEU A 44 13.97 -13.49 22.82
CA LEU A 44 14.13 -12.76 21.57
C LEU A 44 14.71 -11.37 21.84
N VAL A 45 15.65 -10.95 21.02
CA VAL A 45 16.31 -9.64 21.11
C VAL A 45 16.32 -9.02 19.70
N PHE A 46 15.94 -7.75 19.60
CA PHE A 46 16.03 -7.01 18.36
C PHE A 46 16.57 -5.60 18.62
N ASP A 47 17.24 -5.05 17.61
CA ASP A 47 17.80 -3.69 17.60
C ASP A 47 18.76 -3.38 18.77
N VAL A 48 19.39 -4.40 19.32
CA VAL A 48 20.39 -4.30 20.38
C VAL A 48 21.18 -5.61 20.49
N GLY A 49 22.42 -5.51 20.94
CA GLY A 49 23.26 -6.68 21.25
C GLY A 49 24.31 -6.99 20.19
N GLY A 50 24.25 -6.40 19.00
CA GLY A 50 25.27 -6.53 17.94
C GLY A 50 25.33 -7.92 17.29
N VAL A 51 24.22 -8.70 17.35
CA VAL A 51 24.18 -10.08 16.83
C VAL A 51 22.94 -10.29 15.98
N TYR A 52 23.16 -10.87 14.79
CA TYR A 52 22.11 -11.44 13.97
C TYR A 52 22.25 -12.97 13.94
N ASP A 53 21.35 -13.65 14.62
CA ASP A 53 21.23 -15.11 14.68
C ASP A 53 19.77 -15.49 14.93
N PRO A 54 18.98 -15.72 13.88
CA PRO A 54 17.56 -16.01 14.00
C PRO A 54 17.26 -17.32 14.72
N GLU A 55 18.19 -18.31 14.68
CA GLU A 55 18.01 -19.57 15.41
C GLU A 55 18.07 -19.35 16.94
N MET A 56 18.83 -18.34 17.36
CA MET A 56 18.95 -17.93 18.75
C MET A 56 18.02 -16.75 19.11
N GLY A 57 17.12 -16.33 18.20
CA GLY A 57 16.21 -15.21 18.42
C GLY A 57 16.93 -13.85 18.51
N ARG A 58 17.99 -13.63 17.73
CA ARG A 58 18.78 -12.40 17.73
C ARG A 58 18.63 -11.67 16.40
N TYR A 59 18.10 -10.44 16.44
CA TYR A 59 17.69 -9.65 15.28
C TYR A 59 18.23 -8.21 15.35
N ASP A 60 19.51 -8.08 15.65
CA ASP A 60 20.19 -6.79 15.57
C ASP A 60 20.80 -6.58 14.17
N HIS A 61 20.93 -5.34 13.77
CA HIS A 61 21.55 -4.95 12.52
C HIS A 61 22.80 -4.04 12.70
N HIS A 62 23.17 -3.73 13.93
CA HIS A 62 24.34 -2.89 14.25
C HIS A 62 25.66 -3.67 14.22
N MET A 63 25.94 -4.36 13.13
CA MET A 63 27.15 -5.14 12.95
C MET A 63 27.86 -4.78 11.64
N ARG A 64 29.12 -5.23 11.49
CA ARG A 64 29.93 -4.91 10.31
C ARG A 64 29.42 -5.57 9.03
N GLU A 65 28.96 -6.81 9.13
CA GLU A 65 28.42 -7.60 8.01
C GLU A 65 26.90 -7.70 8.17
N LEU A 66 26.19 -6.79 7.53
CA LEU A 66 24.73 -6.71 7.58
C LEU A 66 24.08 -7.65 6.57
N PRO A 67 23.03 -8.37 6.95
CA PRO A 67 22.13 -8.99 5.98
C PRO A 67 21.58 -7.94 5.03
N ARG A 68 21.49 -8.28 3.74
CA ARG A 68 21.02 -7.36 2.71
C ARG A 68 19.87 -7.95 1.93
N ARG A 69 18.99 -7.09 1.46
CA ARG A 69 17.96 -7.39 0.48
C ARG A 69 18.59 -7.69 -0.89
N SER A 70 17.81 -8.25 -1.81
CA SER A 70 18.27 -8.56 -3.17
C SER A 70 18.73 -7.33 -3.98
N ASP A 71 18.20 -6.15 -3.66
CA ASP A 71 18.59 -4.87 -4.26
C ASP A 71 19.85 -4.24 -3.61
N GLY A 72 20.42 -4.89 -2.59
CA GLY A 72 21.58 -4.43 -1.86
C GLY A 72 21.26 -3.55 -0.64
N THR A 73 20.01 -3.18 -0.41
CA THR A 73 19.59 -2.43 0.80
C THR A 73 19.87 -3.24 2.05
N PRO A 74 20.55 -2.71 3.08
CA PRO A 74 20.68 -3.41 4.35
C PRO A 74 19.33 -3.53 5.04
N TYR A 75 19.10 -4.65 5.72
CA TYR A 75 17.95 -4.76 6.61
C TYR A 75 18.17 -3.90 7.86
N SER A 76 17.11 -3.25 8.34
CA SER A 76 16.99 -2.78 9.72
C SER A 76 16.35 -3.86 10.59
N SER A 77 16.20 -3.62 11.87
CA SER A 77 15.59 -4.60 12.77
C SER A 77 14.18 -4.99 12.36
N VAL A 78 13.35 -4.05 11.91
CA VAL A 78 12.01 -4.39 11.40
C VAL A 78 12.06 -5.24 10.14
N GLY A 79 13.00 -4.98 9.24
CA GLY A 79 13.15 -5.78 8.03
C GLY A 79 13.47 -7.25 8.34
N LEU A 80 14.37 -7.49 9.28
CA LEU A 80 14.71 -8.83 9.78
C LEU A 80 13.51 -9.53 10.46
N ILE A 81 12.80 -8.80 11.33
CA ILE A 81 11.61 -9.29 12.02
C ILE A 81 10.46 -9.56 11.03
N TRP A 82 10.22 -8.66 10.07
CA TRP A 82 9.16 -8.87 9.07
C TRP A 82 9.42 -10.10 8.20
N ARG A 83 10.66 -10.30 7.79
CA ARG A 83 11.07 -11.47 7.01
C ARG A 83 10.69 -12.78 7.69
N ASP A 84 10.93 -12.89 9.00
CA ASP A 84 10.78 -14.13 9.75
C ASP A 84 9.40 -14.26 10.43
N TYR A 85 8.80 -13.14 10.89
CA TYR A 85 7.54 -13.12 11.64
C TYR A 85 6.35 -12.49 10.89
N GLY A 86 6.58 -11.78 9.79
CA GLY A 86 5.53 -11.04 9.09
C GLY A 86 4.37 -11.92 8.64
N ARG A 87 4.66 -13.11 8.11
CA ARG A 87 3.61 -14.06 7.69
C ARG A 87 2.75 -14.54 8.85
N ALA A 88 3.35 -14.75 10.01
CA ALA A 88 2.64 -15.13 11.24
C ALA A 88 1.82 -13.97 11.83
N ALA A 89 2.24 -12.72 11.58
CA ALA A 89 1.53 -11.54 12.04
C ALA A 89 0.25 -11.26 11.21
N LEU A 90 0.26 -11.57 9.92
CA LEU A 90 -0.82 -11.23 8.98
C LEU A 90 -2.23 -11.70 9.41
N PRO A 91 -2.46 -12.91 9.94
CA PRO A 91 -3.80 -13.31 10.37
C PRO A 91 -4.40 -12.44 11.47
N ARG A 92 -3.58 -11.81 12.31
CA ARG A 92 -4.04 -10.87 13.33
C ARG A 92 -4.21 -9.44 12.77
N LEU A 93 -3.33 -9.02 11.85
CA LEU A 93 -3.41 -7.71 11.20
C LEU A 93 -4.58 -7.64 10.21
N VAL A 94 -4.89 -8.75 9.55
CA VAL A 94 -5.99 -8.91 8.58
C VAL A 94 -6.82 -10.14 8.97
N PRO A 95 -7.76 -10.02 9.91
CA PRO A 95 -8.61 -11.14 10.32
C PRO A 95 -9.38 -11.73 9.13
N GLY A 96 -9.32 -13.07 8.97
CA GLY A 96 -9.96 -13.77 7.89
C GLY A 96 -9.19 -13.82 6.57
N ILE A 97 -7.93 -13.40 6.54
CA ILE A 97 -7.07 -13.52 5.35
C ILE A 97 -6.98 -14.98 4.87
N ASP A 98 -7.20 -15.21 3.57
CA ASP A 98 -6.98 -16.53 2.96
C ASP A 98 -5.48 -16.86 2.93
N SER A 99 -5.15 -18.13 3.18
CA SER A 99 -3.75 -18.59 3.15
C SER A 99 -3.04 -18.30 1.82
N LYS A 100 -3.77 -18.29 0.71
CA LYS A 100 -3.24 -17.94 -0.62
C LYS A 100 -2.86 -16.45 -0.75
N MET A 101 -3.41 -15.60 0.11
CA MET A 101 -3.15 -14.16 0.14
C MET A 101 -2.00 -13.79 1.07
N LEU A 102 -1.53 -14.71 1.93
CA LEU A 102 -0.43 -14.41 2.87
C LEU A 102 0.83 -13.95 2.13
N GLU A 103 1.28 -14.69 1.13
CA GLU A 103 2.52 -14.35 0.42
C GLU A 103 2.41 -13.05 -0.41
N PRO A 104 1.36 -12.83 -1.23
CA PRO A 104 1.19 -11.56 -1.93
C PRO A 104 1.13 -10.35 -1.01
N VAL A 105 0.41 -10.45 0.11
CA VAL A 105 0.30 -9.35 1.08
C VAL A 105 1.62 -9.13 1.81
N TRP A 106 2.28 -10.22 2.24
CA TRP A 106 3.59 -10.13 2.89
C TRP A 106 4.61 -9.42 1.98
N GLN A 107 4.67 -9.80 0.71
CA GLN A 107 5.61 -9.24 -0.25
C GLN A 107 5.32 -7.76 -0.55
N ASP A 108 4.05 -7.38 -0.66
CA ASP A 108 3.65 -5.98 -0.89
C ASP A 108 4.07 -5.07 0.27
N ILE A 109 3.86 -5.52 1.50
CA ILE A 109 4.31 -4.80 2.70
C ILE A 109 5.84 -4.79 2.82
N ASP A 110 6.51 -5.91 2.49
CA ASP A 110 7.97 -6.00 2.53
C ASP A 110 8.65 -5.02 1.57
N THR A 111 8.17 -4.98 0.32
CA THR A 111 8.76 -4.13 -0.74
C THR A 111 8.28 -2.67 -0.71
N GLY A 112 7.21 -2.39 0.01
CA GLY A 112 6.68 -1.05 0.21
C GLY A 112 7.09 -0.45 1.56
N LEU A 113 6.28 -0.70 2.57
CA LEU A 113 6.42 -0.08 3.89
C LEU A 113 7.73 -0.44 4.58
N ILE A 114 8.08 -1.74 4.65
CA ILE A 114 9.24 -2.21 5.40
C ILE A 114 10.54 -1.78 4.71
N LEU A 115 10.65 -1.94 3.40
CA LEU A 115 11.81 -1.46 2.64
C LEU A 115 12.05 0.04 2.84
N THR A 116 10.99 0.84 2.90
CA THR A 116 11.11 2.30 3.12
C THR A 116 11.71 2.61 4.50
N ILE A 117 11.35 1.83 5.52
CA ILE A 117 11.94 1.97 6.87
C ILE A 117 13.40 1.51 6.85
N ASP A 118 13.71 0.35 6.24
CA ASP A 118 15.08 -0.14 6.10
C ASP A 118 16.00 0.88 5.43
N GLN A 119 15.53 1.51 4.36
CA GLN A 119 16.29 2.52 3.61
C GLN A 119 16.55 3.79 4.43
N ALA A 120 15.55 4.24 5.18
CA ALA A 120 15.67 5.43 6.03
C ALA A 120 16.60 5.19 7.19
N ASP A 121 16.46 4.07 7.88
CA ASP A 121 17.23 3.69 9.06
C ASP A 121 18.73 3.51 8.72
N ASN A 122 19.03 2.86 7.59
CA ASN A 122 20.39 2.66 7.13
C ASN A 122 20.96 3.85 6.31
N GLY A 123 20.25 4.98 6.22
CA GLY A 123 20.69 6.17 5.49
C GLY A 123 20.88 5.96 3.98
N VAL A 124 20.22 4.96 3.38
CA VAL A 124 20.28 4.65 1.96
C VAL A 124 19.49 5.67 1.14
N SER A 125 18.37 6.13 1.67
CA SER A 125 17.51 7.14 1.03
C SER A 125 17.38 8.37 1.94
N PRO A 126 17.41 9.60 1.37
CA PRO A 126 17.18 10.80 2.15
C PRO A 126 15.73 10.85 2.63
N THR A 127 15.54 11.21 3.89
CA THR A 127 14.22 11.44 4.46
C THR A 127 13.80 12.88 4.26
N SER A 128 12.58 13.11 3.78
CA SER A 128 11.96 14.45 3.69
C SER A 128 11.05 14.69 4.89
N PRO A 129 10.74 15.95 5.24
CA PRO A 129 9.71 16.25 6.24
C PRO A 129 8.40 15.50 5.93
N GLY A 130 7.85 14.81 6.93
CA GLY A 130 6.67 13.94 6.75
C GLY A 130 6.99 12.49 6.38
N HIS A 131 8.26 12.13 6.22
CA HIS A 131 8.67 10.72 6.11
C HIS A 131 8.26 9.95 7.38
N LEU A 132 7.76 8.71 7.20
CA LEU A 132 7.22 7.90 8.31
C LEU A 132 8.21 7.75 9.46
N SER A 133 9.49 7.51 9.17
CA SER A 133 10.52 7.37 10.21
C SER A 133 10.63 8.63 11.05
N LEU A 134 10.63 9.82 10.45
CA LEU A 134 10.66 11.09 11.17
C LEU A 134 9.38 11.35 11.98
N LEU A 135 8.23 10.88 11.51
CA LEU A 135 6.97 10.98 12.25
C LEU A 135 6.98 10.08 13.50
N ILE A 136 7.58 8.89 13.42
CA ILE A 136 7.79 8.01 14.58
C ILE A 136 8.81 8.62 15.54
N GLU A 137 9.94 9.11 15.05
CA GLU A 137 10.98 9.74 15.87
C GLU A 137 10.46 10.97 16.62
N ALA A 138 9.48 11.70 16.07
CA ALA A 138 8.84 12.85 16.73
C ALA A 138 8.06 12.49 18.00
N PHE A 139 7.79 11.22 18.27
CA PHE A 139 7.25 10.75 19.55
C PHE A 139 8.30 10.75 20.67
N ASN A 140 9.59 10.76 20.37
CA ASN A 140 10.62 10.81 21.40
C ASN A 140 10.44 12.07 22.27
N PRO A 141 10.55 11.94 23.62
CA PRO A 141 10.42 13.07 24.51
C PRO A 141 11.42 14.18 24.18
N THR A 142 10.96 15.43 24.19
CA THR A 142 11.85 16.59 24.07
C THR A 142 12.69 16.75 25.34
N TRP A 143 13.80 17.46 25.24
CA TRP A 143 14.76 17.63 26.35
C TRP A 143 14.14 18.24 27.65
N ASP A 144 13.02 18.94 27.51
CA ASP A 144 12.27 19.61 28.60
C ASP A 144 10.99 18.83 28.98
N SER A 145 10.75 17.67 28.38
CA SER A 145 9.62 16.80 28.72
C SER A 145 9.88 15.98 29.97
N THR A 146 8.81 15.70 30.72
CA THR A 146 8.83 14.77 31.85
C THR A 146 8.32 13.38 31.50
N GLN A 147 7.90 13.17 30.24
CA GLN A 147 7.44 11.87 29.74
C GLN A 147 8.60 10.87 29.72
N SER A 148 8.35 9.64 30.11
CA SER A 148 9.35 8.57 29.98
C SER A 148 9.49 8.12 28.52
N TYR A 149 10.69 7.68 28.12
CA TYR A 149 10.90 7.08 26.80
C TYR A 149 10.05 5.82 26.58
N ASP A 150 9.71 5.10 27.62
CA ASP A 150 8.91 3.88 27.50
C ASP A 150 7.42 4.20 27.26
N ASP A 151 6.88 5.24 27.91
CA ASP A 151 5.51 5.71 27.63
C ASP A 151 5.42 6.26 26.20
N ALA A 152 6.38 7.07 25.79
CA ALA A 152 6.47 7.62 24.44
C ALA A 152 6.59 6.50 23.36
N PHE A 153 7.37 5.46 23.65
CA PHE A 153 7.47 4.28 22.78
C PHE A 153 6.12 3.57 22.61
N GLN A 154 5.36 3.42 23.70
CA GLN A 154 4.03 2.79 23.61
C GLN A 154 3.04 3.63 22.77
N GLU A 155 3.10 4.95 22.86
CA GLU A 155 2.31 5.84 22.00
C GLU A 155 2.71 5.70 20.53
N ALA A 156 4.02 5.69 20.25
CA ALA A 156 4.56 5.48 18.91
C ALA A 156 4.17 4.10 18.35
N ALA A 157 4.21 3.04 19.17
CA ALA A 157 3.79 1.69 18.80
C ALA A 157 2.29 1.63 18.46
N GLY A 158 1.45 2.35 19.22
CA GLY A 158 0.03 2.49 18.91
C GLY A 158 -0.23 3.14 17.55
N PHE A 159 0.51 4.21 17.22
CA PHE A 159 0.45 4.88 15.92
C PHE A 159 0.95 3.96 14.79
N ALA A 160 2.11 3.32 14.95
CA ALA A 160 2.69 2.38 14.01
C ALA A 160 1.77 1.20 13.71
N ASN A 161 1.12 0.63 14.76
CA ASN A 161 0.13 -0.43 14.60
C ASN A 161 -1.04 0.01 13.71
N GLY A 162 -1.54 1.23 13.93
CA GLY A 162 -2.61 1.79 13.09
C GLY A 162 -2.23 1.90 11.62
N ILE A 163 -0.98 2.24 11.31
CA ILE A 163 -0.44 2.30 9.95
C ILE A 163 -0.27 0.89 9.37
N LEU A 164 0.39 -0.02 10.08
CA LEU A 164 0.65 -1.38 9.61
C LEU A 164 -0.64 -2.14 9.31
N VAL A 165 -1.64 -2.06 10.18
CA VAL A 165 -2.96 -2.69 9.97
C VAL A 165 -3.63 -2.16 8.70
N ARG A 166 -3.60 -0.83 8.46
CA ARG A 166 -4.20 -0.25 7.26
C ARG A 166 -3.45 -0.64 6.01
N ALA A 167 -2.11 -0.62 6.03
CA ALA A 167 -1.28 -1.06 4.92
C ALA A 167 -1.56 -2.52 4.56
N CYS A 168 -1.58 -3.43 5.54
CA CYS A 168 -1.88 -4.84 5.32
C CYS A 168 -3.30 -5.07 4.76
N ARG A 169 -4.31 -4.33 5.27
CA ARG A 169 -5.68 -4.42 4.75
C ARG A 169 -5.80 -3.89 3.32
N GLN A 170 -5.09 -2.82 2.99
CA GLN A 170 -5.05 -2.28 1.63
C GLN A 170 -4.39 -3.28 0.67
N ALA A 171 -3.22 -3.80 1.01
CA ALA A 171 -2.52 -4.83 0.23
C ALA A 171 -3.40 -6.08 0.01
N HIS A 172 -4.11 -6.52 1.06
CA HIS A 172 -5.06 -7.64 0.94
C HIS A 172 -6.23 -7.33 0.00
N ALA A 173 -6.80 -6.13 0.08
CA ALA A 173 -7.89 -5.70 -0.80
C ALA A 173 -7.43 -5.66 -2.27
N GLU A 174 -6.22 -5.15 -2.53
CA GLU A 174 -5.63 -5.09 -3.86
C GLU A 174 -5.32 -6.48 -4.43
N ALA A 175 -4.68 -7.35 -3.64
CA ALA A 175 -4.41 -8.73 -4.03
C ALA A 175 -5.69 -9.52 -4.33
N SER A 176 -6.73 -9.32 -3.51
CA SER A 176 -8.04 -9.98 -3.68
C SER A 176 -8.77 -9.48 -4.93
N ALA A 177 -8.70 -8.18 -5.21
CA ALA A 177 -9.33 -7.58 -6.38
C ALA A 177 -8.66 -7.98 -7.69
N MET A 178 -7.36 -8.25 -7.68
CA MET A 178 -6.60 -8.58 -8.87
C MET A 178 -7.22 -9.74 -9.67
N ALA A 179 -7.61 -10.82 -9.00
CA ALA A 179 -8.25 -11.97 -9.64
C ALA A 179 -9.59 -11.60 -10.32
N LEU A 180 -10.40 -10.74 -9.68
CA LEU A 180 -11.69 -10.27 -10.20
C LEU A 180 -11.50 -9.37 -11.43
N VAL A 181 -10.56 -8.43 -11.37
CA VAL A 181 -10.25 -7.52 -12.49
C VAL A 181 -9.73 -8.31 -13.69
N LEU A 182 -8.81 -9.25 -13.49
CA LEU A 182 -8.30 -10.12 -14.55
C LEU A 182 -9.40 -11.03 -15.14
N ALA A 183 -10.34 -11.49 -14.32
CA ALA A 183 -11.49 -12.25 -14.81
C ALA A 183 -12.41 -11.37 -15.68
N ALA A 184 -12.69 -10.14 -15.26
CA ALA A 184 -13.46 -9.18 -16.05
C ALA A 184 -12.77 -8.88 -17.40
N ALA A 185 -11.45 -8.70 -17.39
CA ALA A 185 -10.68 -8.47 -18.61
C ALA A 185 -10.75 -9.66 -19.60
N ARG A 186 -10.64 -10.90 -19.08
CA ARG A 186 -10.78 -12.10 -19.93
C ARG A 186 -12.17 -12.28 -20.53
N SER A 187 -13.21 -11.81 -19.88
CA SER A 187 -14.60 -11.90 -20.34
C SER A 187 -15.05 -10.67 -21.17
N ALA A 188 -14.22 -9.64 -21.27
CA ALA A 188 -14.53 -8.42 -21.98
C ALA A 188 -14.69 -8.69 -23.51
N ARG A 189 -15.73 -8.12 -24.12
CA ARG A 189 -15.95 -8.19 -25.59
C ARG A 189 -14.95 -7.34 -26.36
N ASP A 190 -14.55 -6.21 -25.79
CA ASP A 190 -13.52 -5.32 -26.31
C ASP A 190 -12.38 -5.24 -25.27
N PRO A 191 -11.15 -5.66 -25.61
CA PRO A 191 -10.03 -5.69 -24.67
C PRO A 191 -9.63 -4.28 -24.18
N ARG A 192 -10.12 -3.24 -24.82
CA ARG A 192 -9.83 -1.84 -24.45
C ARG A 192 -10.69 -1.31 -23.32
N MET A 193 -11.74 -2.03 -22.91
CA MET A 193 -12.59 -1.63 -21.78
C MET A 193 -13.04 -2.84 -20.95
N ILE A 194 -13.06 -2.67 -19.63
CA ILE A 194 -13.65 -3.65 -18.72
C ILE A 194 -14.79 -3.02 -17.93
N VAL A 195 -15.77 -3.86 -17.60
CA VAL A 195 -16.90 -3.50 -16.73
C VAL A 195 -16.79 -4.31 -15.45
N LEU A 196 -16.72 -3.63 -14.32
CA LEU A 196 -16.69 -4.20 -12.98
C LEU A 196 -18.08 -4.03 -12.34
N ASP A 197 -18.50 -5.00 -11.54
CA ASP A 197 -19.78 -5.00 -10.84
C ASP A 197 -19.79 -4.05 -9.61
N ARG A 198 -18.61 -3.61 -9.20
CA ARG A 198 -18.37 -2.65 -8.13
C ARG A 198 -17.04 -1.93 -8.33
N LYS A 199 -16.82 -0.83 -7.61
CA LYS A 199 -15.51 -0.18 -7.58
C LYS A 199 -14.49 -1.10 -6.90
N LEU A 200 -13.50 -1.57 -7.66
CA LEU A 200 -12.38 -2.38 -7.20
C LEU A 200 -11.06 -1.59 -7.37
N PRO A 201 -10.04 -1.86 -6.57
CA PRO A 201 -8.68 -1.42 -6.85
C PRO A 201 -8.15 -2.20 -8.07
N TRP A 202 -8.18 -1.58 -9.23
CA TRP A 202 -7.89 -2.20 -10.51
C TRP A 202 -6.46 -1.92 -11.02
N GLU A 203 -5.79 -0.91 -10.48
CA GLU A 203 -4.53 -0.40 -11.01
C GLU A 203 -3.44 -1.48 -11.01
N LYS A 204 -3.24 -2.19 -9.90
CA LYS A 204 -2.26 -3.29 -9.81
C LYS A 204 -2.51 -4.38 -10.85
N ALA A 205 -3.77 -4.80 -11.04
CA ALA A 205 -4.14 -5.79 -12.04
C ALA A 205 -3.85 -5.32 -13.47
N VAL A 206 -4.03 -4.03 -13.76
CA VAL A 206 -3.76 -3.46 -15.09
C VAL A 206 -2.27 -3.46 -15.41
N PHE A 207 -1.43 -3.05 -14.47
CA PHE A 207 0.00 -2.88 -14.73
C PHE A 207 0.80 -4.18 -14.57
N GLU A 208 0.54 -4.96 -13.53
CA GLU A 208 1.21 -6.23 -13.29
C GLU A 208 0.55 -7.41 -14.04
N GLY A 209 -0.74 -7.33 -14.32
CA GLY A 209 -1.50 -8.35 -15.05
C GLY A 209 -1.40 -8.29 -16.57
N GLY A 210 -0.62 -7.36 -17.12
CA GLY A 210 -0.34 -7.28 -18.57
C GLY A 210 -1.48 -6.73 -19.40
N LEU A 211 -2.42 -5.95 -18.84
CA LEU A 211 -3.56 -5.37 -19.56
C LEU A 211 -3.16 -4.07 -20.31
N GLN A 212 -2.22 -4.18 -21.24
CA GLN A 212 -1.63 -3.03 -21.91
C GLN A 212 -2.59 -2.34 -22.90
N GLU A 213 -3.50 -3.10 -23.51
CA GLU A 213 -4.50 -2.55 -24.44
C GLU A 213 -5.67 -1.86 -23.75
N LEU A 214 -5.82 -2.05 -22.43
CA LEU A 214 -6.93 -1.49 -21.66
C LEU A 214 -6.83 0.04 -21.63
N LEU A 215 -7.93 0.71 -22.02
CA LEU A 215 -8.05 2.17 -22.05
C LEU A 215 -9.01 2.68 -20.98
N PHE A 216 -10.05 1.88 -20.64
CA PHE A 216 -11.12 2.30 -19.74
C PHE A 216 -11.50 1.21 -18.74
N VAL A 217 -11.75 1.63 -17.50
CA VAL A 217 -12.43 0.83 -16.47
C VAL A 217 -13.78 1.46 -16.17
N ILE A 218 -14.85 0.65 -16.23
CA ILE A 218 -16.22 1.04 -15.99
C ILE A 218 -16.70 0.39 -14.70
N TYR A 219 -17.27 1.16 -13.78
CA TYR A 219 -17.78 0.67 -12.49
C TYR A 219 -18.88 1.58 -11.94
N PRO A 220 -19.80 1.05 -11.09
CA PRO A 220 -20.83 1.86 -10.42
C PRO A 220 -20.23 2.66 -9.26
N ASN A 221 -20.89 3.74 -8.87
CA ASN A 221 -20.67 4.37 -7.56
C ASN A 221 -21.18 3.47 -6.42
N GLU A 222 -20.95 3.89 -5.17
CA GLU A 222 -21.23 3.06 -3.98
C GLU A 222 -22.71 2.73 -3.79
N ASP A 223 -23.62 3.65 -4.14
CA ASP A 223 -25.07 3.48 -4.01
C ASP A 223 -25.77 2.96 -5.27
N GLY A 224 -25.00 2.74 -6.35
CA GLY A 224 -25.52 2.24 -7.63
C GLY A 224 -26.33 3.27 -8.44
N SER A 225 -26.39 4.53 -8.01
CA SER A 225 -27.15 5.59 -8.68
C SER A 225 -26.48 6.12 -9.96
N ALA A 226 -25.20 5.86 -10.13
CA ALA A 226 -24.42 6.27 -11.29
C ALA A 226 -23.31 5.26 -11.63
N TRP A 227 -22.85 5.31 -12.86
CA TRP A 227 -21.73 4.56 -13.40
C TRP A 227 -20.65 5.50 -13.89
N TYR A 228 -19.39 5.10 -13.75
CA TYR A 228 -18.24 5.87 -14.15
C TYR A 228 -17.41 5.14 -15.22
N CYS A 229 -16.89 5.90 -16.17
CA CYS A 229 -15.84 5.51 -17.10
C CYS A 229 -14.56 6.25 -16.71
N ARG A 230 -13.58 5.53 -16.22
CA ARG A 230 -12.27 6.05 -15.85
C ARG A 230 -11.22 5.62 -16.86
N THR A 231 -10.39 6.56 -17.29
CA THR A 231 -9.26 6.29 -18.20
C THR A 231 -8.13 5.62 -17.44
N ILE A 232 -7.32 4.84 -18.16
CA ILE A 232 -6.11 4.22 -17.64
C ILE A 232 -4.93 5.19 -17.81
N PRO A 233 -4.11 5.44 -16.77
CA PRO A 233 -2.87 6.18 -16.92
C PRO A 233 -1.83 5.36 -17.71
N PRO A 234 -0.82 5.99 -18.36
CA PRO A 234 0.23 5.26 -19.09
C PRO A 234 1.10 4.41 -18.16
N GLU A 235 1.33 4.87 -16.94
CA GLU A 235 2.14 4.21 -15.91
C GLU A 235 1.58 4.45 -14.50
N PRO A 236 1.91 3.64 -13.50
CA PRO A 236 1.45 3.82 -12.13
C PRO A 236 1.76 5.21 -11.59
N GLY A 237 0.78 5.85 -10.93
CA GLY A 237 0.96 7.17 -10.32
C GLY A 237 1.01 8.35 -11.30
N SER A 238 0.95 8.12 -12.62
CA SER A 238 0.91 9.18 -13.61
C SER A 238 -0.45 9.89 -13.65
N PHE A 239 -0.44 11.20 -13.89
CA PHE A 239 -1.65 11.99 -14.17
C PHE A 239 -2.05 11.98 -15.65
N GLY A 240 -1.25 11.36 -16.53
CA GLY A 240 -1.58 11.16 -17.93
C GLY A 240 -2.70 10.14 -18.14
N GLN A 241 -3.13 9.96 -19.40
CA GLN A 241 -4.13 8.97 -19.77
C GLN A 241 -3.66 8.27 -21.08
N ARG A 242 -3.82 6.94 -21.16
CA ARG A 242 -3.57 6.18 -22.39
C ARG A 242 -4.46 6.69 -23.55
N LEU A 243 -5.70 7.02 -23.22
CA LEU A 243 -6.65 7.72 -24.08
C LEU A 243 -7.49 8.67 -23.24
N SER A 244 -7.41 9.96 -23.52
CA SER A 244 -8.25 10.97 -22.86
C SER A 244 -9.68 10.94 -23.40
N LEU A 245 -10.65 11.29 -22.54
CA LEU A 245 -12.01 11.54 -22.99
C LEU A 245 -12.06 12.74 -23.98
N PRO A 246 -12.97 12.73 -24.97
CA PRO A 246 -13.08 13.78 -25.97
C PRO A 246 -13.12 15.19 -25.39
N GLU A 247 -12.40 16.12 -26.00
CA GLU A 247 -12.28 17.50 -25.53
C GLU A 247 -13.65 18.18 -25.45
N ALA A 248 -14.53 17.91 -26.43
CA ALA A 248 -15.88 18.45 -26.48
C ALA A 248 -16.78 18.07 -25.29
N TRP A 249 -16.38 17.09 -24.47
CA TRP A 249 -17.14 16.63 -23.28
C TRP A 249 -16.62 17.27 -21.98
N ARG A 250 -15.36 17.68 -21.98
CA ARG A 250 -14.64 18.06 -20.76
C ARG A 250 -15.25 19.29 -20.08
N GLY A 251 -15.47 19.18 -18.78
CA GLY A 251 -16.07 20.25 -17.97
C GLY A 251 -17.58 20.39 -18.09
N LEU A 252 -18.23 19.59 -18.96
CA LEU A 252 -19.69 19.62 -19.13
C LEU A 252 -20.38 18.73 -18.07
N GLN A 253 -21.61 19.09 -17.75
CA GLN A 253 -22.47 18.40 -16.77
C GLN A 253 -23.90 18.27 -17.30
N GLU A 254 -24.62 17.30 -16.77
CA GLU A 254 -26.04 17.02 -16.99
C GLU A 254 -26.47 17.12 -18.48
N GLU A 255 -27.41 17.99 -18.81
CA GLU A 255 -27.98 18.14 -20.16
C GLU A 255 -26.92 18.53 -21.20
N ALA A 256 -26.01 19.44 -20.85
CA ALA A 256 -24.96 19.88 -21.75
C ALA A 256 -23.98 18.72 -22.07
N PHE A 257 -23.64 17.92 -21.08
CA PHE A 257 -22.82 16.74 -21.27
C PHE A 257 -23.58 15.66 -22.08
N SER A 258 -24.83 15.39 -21.72
CA SER A 258 -25.68 14.44 -22.42
C SER A 258 -25.77 14.74 -23.91
N LYS A 259 -26.01 16.02 -24.28
CA LYS A 259 -26.08 16.49 -25.65
C LYS A 259 -24.74 16.34 -26.39
N ALA A 260 -23.63 16.77 -25.77
CA ALA A 260 -22.31 16.69 -26.39
C ALA A 260 -21.85 15.24 -26.59
N ALA A 261 -22.14 14.36 -25.64
CA ALA A 261 -21.79 12.97 -25.66
C ALA A 261 -22.79 12.08 -26.44
N GLY A 262 -23.98 12.59 -26.74
CA GLY A 262 -25.06 11.88 -27.45
C GLY A 262 -25.63 10.72 -26.65
N ILE A 263 -25.83 10.90 -25.35
CA ILE A 263 -26.51 10.00 -24.44
C ILE A 263 -27.65 10.77 -23.73
N GLU A 264 -28.55 10.08 -23.05
CA GLU A 264 -29.72 10.75 -22.44
C GLU A 264 -29.53 11.06 -20.96
N ASP A 265 -28.68 10.30 -20.26
CA ASP A 265 -28.58 10.25 -18.79
C ASP A 265 -27.16 10.59 -18.29
N GLY A 266 -26.45 11.44 -19.03
CA GLY A 266 -25.11 11.91 -18.66
C GLY A 266 -25.14 12.72 -17.38
N VAL A 267 -24.13 12.52 -16.53
CA VAL A 267 -23.97 13.26 -15.26
C VAL A 267 -22.87 14.30 -15.39
N PHE A 268 -21.66 13.89 -15.77
CA PHE A 268 -20.53 14.82 -15.92
C PHE A 268 -19.39 14.23 -16.77
N CYS A 269 -18.50 15.12 -17.23
CA CYS A 269 -17.15 14.78 -17.67
C CYS A 269 -16.18 15.75 -17.00
N HIS A 270 -15.18 15.18 -16.31
CA HIS A 270 -14.16 15.97 -15.59
C HIS A 270 -13.37 16.86 -16.60
N PRO A 271 -13.02 18.11 -16.22
CA PRO A 271 -12.26 19.03 -17.10
C PRO A 271 -10.94 18.45 -17.64
N SER A 272 -10.24 17.64 -16.83
CA SER A 272 -9.00 16.96 -17.27
C SER A 272 -9.25 15.72 -18.17
N GLY A 273 -10.50 15.33 -18.41
CA GLY A 273 -10.84 14.21 -19.31
C GLY A 273 -10.44 12.81 -18.84
N PHE A 274 -10.22 12.60 -17.53
CA PHE A 274 -9.82 11.30 -16.99
C PHE A 274 -10.99 10.44 -16.49
N ILE A 275 -12.15 11.04 -16.26
CA ILE A 275 -13.35 10.36 -15.78
C ILE A 275 -14.60 11.05 -16.28
N CYS A 276 -15.61 10.28 -16.64
CA CYS A 276 -16.98 10.75 -16.88
C CYS A 276 -18.00 9.79 -16.26
N GLY A 277 -19.23 10.22 -16.13
CA GLY A 277 -20.29 9.43 -15.53
C GLY A 277 -21.65 9.60 -16.20
N ALA A 278 -22.48 8.57 -16.11
CA ALA A 278 -23.88 8.55 -16.50
C ALA A 278 -24.70 7.73 -15.50
N ARG A 279 -26.02 7.82 -15.54
CA ARG A 279 -26.89 7.11 -14.58
C ARG A 279 -27.00 5.60 -14.89
N SER A 280 -26.74 5.19 -16.13
CA SER A 280 -26.81 3.79 -16.56
C SER A 280 -25.48 3.23 -17.04
N GLN A 281 -25.23 1.95 -16.76
CA GLN A 281 -24.09 1.20 -17.29
C GLN A 281 -24.05 1.26 -18.82
N ALA A 282 -25.20 1.10 -19.50
CA ALA A 282 -25.28 1.09 -20.94
C ALA A 282 -24.83 2.42 -21.57
N SER A 283 -25.12 3.54 -20.93
CA SER A 283 -24.66 4.86 -21.38
C SER A 283 -23.16 5.04 -21.18
N VAL A 284 -22.62 4.57 -20.05
CA VAL A 284 -21.17 4.66 -19.79
C VAL A 284 -20.36 3.77 -20.74
N VAL A 285 -20.85 2.58 -21.08
CA VAL A 285 -20.24 1.73 -22.12
C VAL A 285 -20.22 2.46 -23.45
N ARG A 286 -21.34 3.08 -23.86
CA ARG A 286 -21.40 3.90 -25.09
C ARG A 286 -20.44 5.09 -25.06
N LEU A 287 -20.24 5.72 -23.91
CA LEU A 287 -19.24 6.79 -23.76
C LEU A 287 -17.82 6.27 -24.04
N ALA A 288 -17.46 5.13 -23.47
CA ALA A 288 -16.16 4.50 -23.73
C ALA A 288 -15.97 4.13 -25.21
N GLU A 289 -16.97 3.51 -25.85
CA GLU A 289 -16.94 3.17 -27.27
C GLU A 289 -16.75 4.41 -28.16
N ARG A 290 -17.47 5.50 -27.88
CA ARG A 290 -17.35 6.77 -28.60
C ARG A 290 -15.99 7.43 -28.40
N ALA A 291 -15.47 7.42 -27.17
CA ALA A 291 -14.13 7.94 -26.90
C ALA A 291 -13.06 7.19 -27.70
N ILE A 292 -13.17 5.86 -27.77
CA ILE A 292 -12.28 5.02 -28.59
C ILE A 292 -12.39 5.34 -30.08
N ALA A 293 -13.62 5.56 -30.58
CA ALA A 293 -13.84 5.91 -32.01
C ALA A 293 -13.22 7.26 -32.35
N VAL A 294 -13.39 8.27 -31.50
CA VAL A 294 -12.78 9.61 -31.66
C VAL A 294 -11.26 9.55 -31.65
N GLY A 295 -10.69 8.81 -30.68
CA GLY A 295 -9.23 8.66 -30.57
C GLY A 295 -8.59 8.07 -31.83
N ARG A 296 -9.20 7.05 -32.44
CA ARG A 296 -8.72 6.45 -33.69
C ARG A 296 -8.70 7.43 -34.86
N GLN A 297 -9.65 8.36 -34.92
CA GLN A 297 -9.69 9.35 -36.01
C GLN A 297 -8.54 10.35 -35.90
N MET A 298 -8.05 10.62 -34.70
CA MET A 298 -6.92 11.54 -34.46
C MET A 298 -5.55 10.91 -34.77
N GLU A 299 -5.42 9.58 -34.69
CA GLU A 299 -4.18 8.86 -35.03
C GLU A 299 -3.99 8.66 -36.53
N THR A 300 -5.03 8.91 -37.35
CA THR A 300 -5.04 8.69 -38.80
C THR A 300 -4.79 9.99 -39.57
N ILE A 301 -4.68 11.13 -38.89
CA ILE A 301 -4.36 12.45 -39.48
C ILE A 301 -2.91 12.81 -39.14
#